data_dc57d939b55908b44a3a85a43aabba0f
#
_entry.id   dc57d939b55908b44a3a85a43aabba0f
#
_cell.length_a   1.000
_cell.length_b   1.000
_cell.length_c   1.000
_cell.angle_alpha   90.00
_cell.angle_beta   90.00
_cell.angle_gamma   90.00
#
_symmetry.space_group_name_H-M   'P 1'
#
loop_
_entity.id
_entity.type
_entity.pdbx_description
1 polymer ?
#
loop_
_entity_poly.entity_id
_entity_poly.type
_entity_poly.pdbx_seq_one_letter_code
_entity_poly.pdbx_strand_id
1 'polypeptide(L)'
;VYLDYFLFSINLINQILVNRKKFIQQSAIITGAGIVLPGFTTLSKGSNILGANDTINIGAIGINGMGWSDTKALLKIPGVSLVAICDVDQNVLEKRKAEMAEKNINVKTYSDYRKLLDDKDIDAVIIGSPDHWHALMMIHASQAGKHVYCEKPIGNSIGECRAMVAAQEHYGNVVQVGQWQRSQKHFQDALSYIATGVLGPIRTVKVWCYQGWMRPASIVANSSPPKGVDYNSWLGPAPLKPFNASRFHFHFRWFWDYAGGLMTDWGVHLLDYALLGMQASLPKSIVGLGGKFAYPNLAEETPDTLTTLYEFDKFNLVWDSAMGIDNGSYGRDHGIAFIGNNATLILNRGGWEVIEESISKNKVAKPLVKPTDNGLDQHAINFVEAMRSNDPLKVNCSIQQGAHVATVAQMGNISYRSGGKLYWDATKNEFTDSKINSEYLTNNYHNGYSLPLI
;
A
#
# COMPACT_ATOMS: atom_id res chain seq x y z
N VAL A 1 5.63 22.22 -33.89
CA VAL A 1 5.43 21.88 -32.47
C VAL A 1 5.49 20.37 -32.24
N TYR A 2 4.92 19.50 -33.10
CA TYR A 2 4.98 18.03 -32.95
C TYR A 2 6.34 17.43 -33.35
N LEU A 3 7.08 18.07 -34.24
CA LEU A 3 8.42 17.59 -34.66
C LEU A 3 9.49 17.86 -33.60
N ASP A 4 9.36 18.93 -32.84
CA ASP A 4 10.32 19.31 -31.79
C ASP A 4 10.27 18.40 -30.56
N TYR A 5 9.09 17.89 -30.21
CA TYR A 5 8.93 16.91 -29.13
C TYR A 5 9.52 15.54 -29.47
N PHE A 6 9.42 15.14 -30.72
CA PHE A 6 9.99 13.86 -31.18
C PHE A 6 11.51 13.91 -31.21
N LEU A 7 12.10 15.02 -31.64
CA LEU A 7 13.55 15.24 -31.66
C LEU A 7 14.13 15.39 -30.24
N PHE A 8 13.39 15.98 -29.30
CA PHE A 8 13.80 16.09 -27.90
C PHE A 8 13.84 14.72 -27.20
N SER A 9 12.86 13.86 -27.46
CA SER A 9 12.81 12.49 -26.92
C SER A 9 13.93 11.60 -27.47
N ILE A 10 14.26 11.72 -28.76
CA ILE A 10 15.37 10.96 -29.38
C ILE A 10 16.72 11.45 -28.83
N ASN A 11 16.90 12.73 -28.58
CA ASN A 11 18.14 13.27 -28.00
C ASN A 11 18.34 12.83 -26.55
N LEU A 12 17.26 12.73 -25.75
CA LEU A 12 17.34 12.24 -24.36
C LEU A 12 17.71 10.76 -24.29
N ILE A 13 17.13 9.94 -25.17
CA ILE A 13 17.46 8.51 -25.28
C ILE A 13 18.91 8.31 -25.74
N ASN A 14 19.38 9.09 -26.70
CA ASN A 14 20.76 9.04 -27.18
C ASN A 14 21.79 9.52 -26.10
N GLN A 15 21.44 10.51 -25.28
CA GLN A 15 22.31 10.92 -24.15
C GLN A 15 22.43 9.83 -23.08
N ILE A 16 21.35 9.11 -22.79
CA ILE A 16 21.35 7.99 -21.82
C ILE A 16 22.20 6.83 -22.36
N LEU A 17 22.10 6.51 -23.65
CA LEU A 17 22.88 5.44 -24.30
C LEU A 17 24.38 5.79 -24.41
N VAL A 18 24.72 7.05 -24.67
CA VAL A 18 26.12 7.52 -24.73
C VAL A 18 26.78 7.47 -23.35
N ASN A 19 26.05 7.81 -22.27
CA ASN A 19 26.59 7.72 -20.91
C ASN A 19 26.84 6.27 -20.48
N ARG A 20 25.98 5.33 -20.88
CA ARG A 20 26.17 3.90 -20.59
C ARG A 20 27.38 3.31 -21.34
N LYS A 21 27.61 3.71 -22.58
CA LYS A 21 28.77 3.28 -23.39
C LYS A 21 30.09 3.87 -22.86
N LYS A 22 30.11 5.12 -22.42
CA LYS A 22 31.26 5.74 -21.74
C LYS A 22 31.57 5.09 -20.40
N PHE A 23 30.56 4.74 -19.62
CA PHE A 23 30.73 4.03 -18.34
C PHE A 23 31.39 2.66 -18.55
N ILE A 24 30.93 1.89 -19.53
CA ILE A 24 31.52 0.58 -19.87
C ILE A 24 32.96 0.72 -20.42
N GLN A 25 33.24 1.74 -21.22
CA GLN A 25 34.60 1.99 -21.73
C GLN A 25 35.57 2.46 -20.64
N GLN A 26 35.11 3.25 -19.65
CA GLN A 26 35.93 3.65 -18.51
C GLN A 26 36.21 2.51 -17.54
N SER A 27 35.30 1.55 -17.43
CA SER A 27 35.50 0.35 -16.59
C SER A 27 36.48 -0.64 -17.19
N ALA A 28 36.72 -0.60 -18.52
CA ALA A 28 37.64 -1.51 -19.23
C ALA A 28 39.11 -1.04 -19.22
N ILE A 29 39.40 0.20 -18.82
CA ILE A 29 40.77 0.77 -18.82
C ILE A 29 41.50 0.59 -17.46
N ILE A 30 40.84 0.11 -16.42
CA ILE A 30 41.40 -0.04 -15.07
C ILE A 30 42.04 -1.43 -14.83
N THR A 31 42.04 -2.32 -15.77
CA THR A 31 42.61 -3.69 -15.64
C THR A 31 44.09 -3.80 -16.01
N GLY A 32 44.84 -2.71 -16.08
CA GLY A 32 46.24 -2.72 -16.58
C GLY A 32 47.30 -2.06 -15.70
N ALA A 33 47.11 -1.83 -14.41
CA ALA A 33 48.19 -1.38 -13.51
C ALA A 33 47.93 -1.88 -12.09
N GLY A 34 48.81 -2.80 -11.65
CA GLY A 34 48.75 -3.31 -10.28
C GLY A 34 49.10 -2.21 -9.23
N ILE A 35 48.08 -1.70 -8.53
CA ILE A 35 48.19 -0.98 -7.28
C ILE A 35 47.42 -1.75 -6.24
N VAL A 36 48.15 -2.35 -5.32
CA VAL A 36 47.62 -2.92 -4.10
C VAL A 36 47.11 -1.80 -3.21
N LEU A 37 45.82 -1.58 -3.16
CA LEU A 37 45.13 -0.75 -2.15
C LEU A 37 44.62 -1.66 -1.03
N PRO A 38 44.75 -1.31 0.24
CA PRO A 38 44.29 -2.14 1.35
C PRO A 38 42.76 -2.15 1.39
N GLY A 39 42.24 -3.37 1.34
CA GLY A 39 40.97 -3.85 1.87
C GLY A 39 39.79 -2.91 1.92
N PHE A 40 39.14 -2.60 0.78
CA PHE A 40 37.69 -2.47 0.78
C PHE A 40 37.09 -3.83 0.49
N THR A 41 36.81 -4.59 1.54
CA THR A 41 35.88 -5.70 1.43
C THR A 41 34.51 -5.09 1.11
N THR A 42 34.14 -5.03 -0.17
CA THR A 42 32.74 -5.00 -0.54
C THR A 42 32.13 -6.25 0.03
N LEU A 43 31.42 -6.14 1.14
CA LEU A 43 30.43 -7.11 1.54
C LEU A 43 29.36 -7.11 0.42
N SER A 44 29.59 -7.86 -0.65
CA SER A 44 28.51 -8.35 -1.45
C SER A 44 27.74 -9.29 -0.52
N LYS A 45 26.72 -8.78 0.17
CA LYS A 45 25.70 -9.64 0.74
C LYS A 45 25.16 -10.43 -0.45
N GLY A 46 25.49 -11.72 -0.48
CA GLY A 46 24.90 -12.63 -1.45
C GLY A 46 23.40 -12.56 -1.31
N SER A 47 22.73 -11.86 -2.19
CA SER A 47 21.32 -12.11 -2.42
C SER A 47 21.27 -13.57 -2.84
N ASN A 48 20.56 -14.42 -2.11
CA ASN A 48 20.23 -15.76 -2.55
C ASN A 48 19.43 -15.58 -3.85
N ILE A 49 20.08 -15.74 -4.99
CA ILE A 49 19.41 -15.71 -6.28
C ILE A 49 18.64 -17.03 -6.34
N LEU A 50 17.34 -16.95 -6.10
CA LEU A 50 16.44 -18.09 -6.20
C LEU A 50 16.45 -18.58 -7.66
N GLY A 51 16.83 -19.81 -7.88
CA GLY A 51 16.69 -20.44 -9.18
C GLY A 51 15.22 -20.59 -9.55
N ALA A 52 14.90 -20.62 -10.84
CA ALA A 52 13.51 -20.74 -11.33
C ALA A 52 12.77 -22.00 -10.78
N ASN A 53 13.51 -23.01 -10.32
CA ASN A 53 13.00 -24.28 -9.78
C ASN A 53 13.14 -24.38 -8.25
N ASP A 54 13.69 -23.37 -7.57
CA ASP A 54 13.86 -23.40 -6.13
C ASP A 54 12.52 -23.18 -5.42
N THR A 55 12.35 -23.86 -4.28
CA THR A 55 11.23 -23.63 -3.40
C THR A 55 11.42 -22.31 -2.67
N ILE A 56 10.42 -21.43 -2.75
CA ILE A 56 10.38 -20.18 -1.98
C ILE A 56 9.71 -20.45 -0.63
N ASN A 57 10.47 -20.31 0.42
CA ASN A 57 10.01 -20.49 1.79
C ASN A 57 9.48 -19.16 2.34
N ILE A 58 8.20 -19.11 2.69
CA ILE A 58 7.56 -17.92 3.22
C ILE A 58 7.30 -18.02 4.74
N GLY A 59 7.46 -16.88 5.42
CA GLY A 59 6.97 -16.63 6.77
C GLY A 59 5.79 -15.67 6.76
N ALA A 60 4.76 -15.88 7.57
CA ALA A 60 3.62 -15.00 7.65
C ALA A 60 3.50 -14.35 9.03
N ILE A 61 3.37 -13.01 9.07
CA ILE A 61 3.29 -12.18 10.27
C ILE A 61 1.94 -11.46 10.29
N GLY A 62 1.14 -11.64 11.36
CA GLY A 62 -0.22 -11.11 11.44
C GLY A 62 -1.19 -11.94 10.61
N ILE A 63 -1.60 -13.09 11.14
CA ILE A 63 -2.27 -14.15 10.39
C ILE A 63 -3.76 -14.33 10.73
N ASN A 64 -4.39 -13.31 11.31
CA ASN A 64 -5.81 -13.43 11.67
C ASN A 64 -6.77 -13.14 10.50
N GLY A 65 -6.51 -12.07 9.73
CA GLY A 65 -7.40 -11.55 8.69
C GLY A 65 -6.82 -11.64 7.28
N MET A 66 -6.55 -10.47 6.69
CA MET A 66 -6.06 -10.36 5.31
C MET A 66 -4.71 -11.05 5.12
N GLY A 67 -3.75 -10.90 6.06
CA GLY A 67 -2.46 -11.59 5.96
C GLY A 67 -2.59 -13.11 5.82
N TRP A 68 -3.64 -13.73 6.39
CA TRP A 68 -3.91 -15.14 6.15
C TRP A 68 -4.50 -15.41 4.76
N SER A 69 -5.28 -14.49 4.22
CA SER A 69 -5.79 -14.59 2.83
C SER A 69 -4.66 -14.48 1.81
N ASP A 70 -3.72 -13.58 2.03
CA ASP A 70 -2.51 -13.43 1.20
C ASP A 70 -1.63 -14.67 1.26
N THR A 71 -1.42 -15.21 2.47
CA THR A 71 -0.70 -16.47 2.67
C THR A 71 -1.34 -17.61 1.89
N LYS A 72 -2.66 -17.74 1.95
CA LYS A 72 -3.38 -18.78 1.19
C LYS A 72 -3.30 -18.58 -0.32
N ALA A 73 -3.28 -17.34 -0.81
CA ALA A 73 -3.10 -17.05 -2.23
C ALA A 73 -1.70 -17.48 -2.71
N LEU A 74 -0.66 -17.18 -1.94
CA LEU A 74 0.71 -17.59 -2.25
C LEU A 74 0.88 -19.12 -2.22
N LEU A 75 0.24 -19.82 -1.29
CA LEU A 75 0.31 -21.28 -1.19
C LEU A 75 -0.37 -22.03 -2.36
N LYS A 76 -1.13 -21.35 -3.21
CA LYS A 76 -1.66 -21.94 -4.47
C LYS A 76 -0.58 -22.06 -5.55
N ILE A 77 0.56 -21.37 -5.38
CA ILE A 77 1.58 -21.27 -6.42
C ILE A 77 2.59 -22.41 -6.24
N PRO A 78 2.86 -23.22 -7.29
CA PRO A 78 3.84 -24.29 -7.22
C PRO A 78 5.22 -23.77 -6.81
N GLY A 79 5.90 -24.48 -5.91
CA GLY A 79 7.20 -24.11 -5.39
C GLY A 79 7.18 -23.01 -4.33
N VAL A 80 6.03 -22.68 -3.73
CA VAL A 80 5.92 -21.83 -2.55
C VAL A 80 5.56 -22.69 -1.34
N SER A 81 6.28 -22.55 -0.24
CA SER A 81 6.07 -23.30 1.01
C SER A 81 5.98 -22.37 2.20
N LEU A 82 4.95 -22.55 3.04
CA LEU A 82 4.84 -21.86 4.32
C LEU A 82 5.66 -22.64 5.36
N VAL A 83 6.71 -22.01 5.90
CA VAL A 83 7.61 -22.64 6.88
C VAL A 83 7.46 -22.06 8.29
N ALA A 84 6.91 -20.84 8.40
CA ALA A 84 6.76 -20.16 9.68
C ALA A 84 5.53 -19.24 9.71
N ILE A 85 4.95 -19.12 10.91
CA ILE A 85 3.85 -18.19 11.20
C ILE A 85 4.13 -17.42 12.48
N CYS A 86 3.72 -16.15 12.53
CA CYS A 86 3.91 -15.27 13.68
C CYS A 86 2.64 -14.47 13.98
N ASP A 87 2.23 -14.48 15.23
CA ASP A 87 1.16 -13.61 15.75
C ASP A 87 1.37 -13.41 17.25
N VAL A 88 0.89 -12.31 17.80
CA VAL A 88 0.91 -12.00 19.24
C VAL A 88 -0.29 -12.60 19.98
N ASP A 89 -1.25 -13.15 19.24
CA ASP A 89 -2.40 -13.89 19.77
C ASP A 89 -2.17 -15.40 19.61
N GLN A 90 -1.91 -16.09 20.72
CA GLN A 90 -1.67 -17.53 20.76
C GLN A 90 -2.88 -18.33 20.22
N ASN A 91 -4.10 -17.82 20.40
CA ASN A 91 -5.29 -18.50 19.91
C ASN A 91 -5.31 -18.50 18.37
N VAL A 92 -4.85 -17.42 17.75
CA VAL A 92 -4.69 -17.31 16.28
C VAL A 92 -3.58 -18.25 15.81
N LEU A 93 -2.42 -18.26 16.47
CA LEU A 93 -1.31 -19.17 16.15
C LEU A 93 -1.74 -20.63 16.15
N GLU A 94 -2.38 -21.10 17.24
CA GLU A 94 -2.83 -22.48 17.36
C GLU A 94 -3.87 -22.86 16.30
N LYS A 95 -4.81 -21.95 16.02
CA LYS A 95 -5.81 -22.13 14.96
C LYS A 95 -5.14 -22.33 13.59
N ARG A 96 -4.17 -21.47 13.23
CA ARG A 96 -3.52 -21.54 11.91
C ARG A 96 -2.56 -22.71 11.79
N LYS A 97 -1.87 -23.05 12.88
CA LYS A 97 -1.03 -24.25 12.96
C LYS A 97 -1.86 -25.52 12.73
N ALA A 98 -3.01 -25.64 13.38
CA ALA A 98 -3.93 -26.77 13.20
C ALA A 98 -4.44 -26.83 11.73
N GLU A 99 -4.85 -25.70 11.14
CA GLU A 99 -5.28 -25.62 9.74
C GLU A 99 -4.19 -26.11 8.76
N MET A 100 -2.93 -25.82 9.05
CA MET A 100 -1.80 -26.29 8.23
C MET A 100 -1.50 -27.78 8.46
N ALA A 101 -1.61 -28.24 9.71
CA ALA A 101 -1.39 -29.66 10.05
C ALA A 101 -2.41 -30.57 9.32
N GLU A 102 -3.67 -30.15 9.18
CA GLU A 102 -4.70 -30.86 8.39
C GLU A 102 -4.29 -31.04 6.91
N LYS A 103 -3.42 -30.15 6.41
CA LYS A 103 -2.87 -30.22 5.05
C LYS A 103 -1.51 -30.90 4.99
N ASN A 104 -1.06 -31.52 6.09
CA ASN A 104 0.28 -32.11 6.27
C ASN A 104 1.43 -31.08 6.10
N ILE A 105 1.18 -29.80 6.37
CA ILE A 105 2.17 -28.74 6.37
C ILE A 105 2.59 -28.46 7.81
N ASN A 106 3.87 -28.67 8.12
CA ASN A 106 4.43 -28.38 9.44
C ASN A 106 5.04 -26.98 9.43
N VAL A 107 4.59 -26.10 10.32
CA VAL A 107 5.06 -24.70 10.41
C VAL A 107 5.67 -24.43 11.77
N LYS A 108 6.79 -23.68 11.79
CA LYS A 108 7.36 -23.08 13.01
C LYS A 108 6.42 -21.96 13.49
N THR A 109 6.29 -21.76 14.79
CA THR A 109 5.45 -20.70 15.38
C THR A 109 6.29 -19.72 16.17
N TYR A 110 6.02 -18.43 16.01
CA TYR A 110 6.71 -17.33 16.69
C TYR A 110 5.69 -16.36 17.28
N SER A 111 5.96 -15.82 18.46
CA SER A 111 5.22 -14.70 19.07
C SER A 111 5.92 -13.35 18.84
N ASP A 112 7.20 -13.37 18.44
CA ASP A 112 8.02 -12.20 18.12
C ASP A 112 8.50 -12.29 16.66
N TYR A 113 8.06 -11.35 15.83
CA TYR A 113 8.39 -11.33 14.41
C TYR A 113 9.91 -11.21 14.16
N ARG A 114 10.68 -10.60 15.07
CA ARG A 114 12.14 -10.47 14.95
C ARG A 114 12.81 -11.84 14.96
N LYS A 115 12.31 -12.74 15.80
CA LYS A 115 12.80 -14.15 15.83
C LYS A 115 12.43 -14.91 14.55
N LEU A 116 11.27 -14.62 13.96
CA LEU A 116 10.93 -15.16 12.65
C LEU A 116 11.87 -14.62 11.57
N LEU A 117 12.24 -13.33 11.60
CA LEU A 117 13.17 -12.74 10.64
C LEU A 117 14.61 -13.28 10.77
N ASP A 118 15.02 -13.72 11.95
CA ASP A 118 16.32 -14.37 12.20
C ASP A 118 16.41 -15.77 11.58
N ASP A 119 15.28 -16.41 11.25
CA ASP A 119 15.25 -17.73 10.65
C ASP A 119 15.79 -17.68 9.21
N LYS A 120 16.88 -18.41 8.98
CA LYS A 120 17.60 -18.41 7.68
C LYS A 120 16.90 -19.25 6.60
N ASP A 121 15.96 -20.09 7.00
CA ASP A 121 15.17 -20.91 6.05
C ASP A 121 14.08 -20.10 5.36
N ILE A 122 13.82 -18.87 5.77
CA ILE A 122 12.78 -17.98 5.21
C ILE A 122 13.39 -17.08 4.14
N ASP A 123 12.81 -17.07 2.94
CA ASP A 123 13.19 -16.20 1.82
C ASP A 123 12.36 -14.92 1.77
N ALA A 124 11.08 -15.03 2.10
CA ALA A 124 10.16 -13.90 2.03
C ALA A 124 9.16 -13.90 3.21
N VAL A 125 8.64 -12.70 3.53
CA VAL A 125 7.62 -12.55 4.56
C VAL A 125 6.38 -11.84 4.04
N ILE A 126 5.22 -12.27 4.56
CA ILE A 126 3.94 -11.57 4.42
C ILE A 126 3.71 -10.79 5.72
N ILE A 127 3.41 -9.50 5.61
CA ILE A 127 3.10 -8.62 6.73
C ILE A 127 1.63 -8.20 6.62
N GLY A 128 0.79 -8.78 7.47
CA GLY A 128 -0.66 -8.51 7.56
C GLY A 128 -1.08 -8.10 8.98
N SER A 129 -0.16 -7.50 9.74
CA SER A 129 -0.39 -6.89 11.05
C SER A 129 -1.27 -5.63 10.95
N PRO A 130 -1.69 -4.98 12.07
CA PRO A 130 -2.28 -3.64 12.02
C PRO A 130 -1.30 -2.59 11.45
N ASP A 131 -1.87 -1.52 10.86
CA ASP A 131 -1.13 -0.54 10.03
C ASP A 131 0.08 0.09 10.74
N HIS A 132 -0.02 0.38 12.04
CA HIS A 132 1.05 0.99 12.84
C HIS A 132 2.30 0.11 13.01
N TRP A 133 2.22 -1.15 12.62
CA TRP A 133 3.34 -2.09 12.63
C TRP A 133 4.03 -2.25 11.28
N HIS A 134 3.36 -1.88 10.17
CA HIS A 134 3.83 -2.18 8.83
C HIS A 134 5.23 -1.62 8.55
N ALA A 135 5.48 -0.37 8.94
CA ALA A 135 6.77 0.27 8.66
C ALA A 135 7.94 -0.44 9.36
N LEU A 136 7.84 -0.69 10.66
CA LEU A 136 8.90 -1.39 11.40
C LEU A 136 9.15 -2.79 10.88
N MET A 137 8.09 -3.57 10.68
CA MET A 137 8.22 -4.97 10.23
C MET A 137 8.81 -5.04 8.83
N MET A 138 8.38 -4.17 7.90
CA MET A 138 8.91 -4.13 6.54
C MET A 138 10.39 -3.73 6.52
N ILE A 139 10.77 -2.67 7.25
CA ILE A 139 12.16 -2.21 7.32
C ILE A 139 13.06 -3.29 7.92
N HIS A 140 12.67 -3.90 9.05
CA HIS A 140 13.42 -4.98 9.67
C HIS A 140 13.52 -6.24 8.78
N ALA A 141 12.46 -6.56 8.03
CA ALA A 141 12.50 -7.65 7.06
C ALA A 141 13.51 -7.38 5.93
N SER A 142 13.53 -6.14 5.41
CA SER A 142 14.52 -5.71 4.41
C SER A 142 15.94 -5.76 4.96
N GLN A 143 16.16 -5.31 6.20
CA GLN A 143 17.45 -5.43 6.91
C GLN A 143 17.91 -6.88 7.07
N ALA A 144 16.96 -7.79 7.31
CA ALA A 144 17.24 -9.22 7.40
C ALA A 144 17.44 -9.91 6.04
N GLY A 145 17.38 -9.14 4.94
CA GLY A 145 17.56 -9.63 3.57
C GLY A 145 16.38 -10.43 3.03
N LYS A 146 15.18 -10.28 3.61
CA LYS A 146 13.97 -10.97 3.17
C LYS A 146 13.25 -10.18 2.11
N HIS A 147 12.63 -10.85 1.12
CA HIS A 147 11.61 -10.24 0.28
C HIS A 147 10.33 -10.00 1.09
N VAL A 148 9.52 -9.03 0.70
CA VAL A 148 8.36 -8.61 1.52
C VAL A 148 7.11 -8.44 0.67
N TYR A 149 6.03 -9.07 1.09
CA TYR A 149 4.67 -8.68 0.74
C TYR A 149 4.10 -7.92 1.96
N CYS A 150 3.85 -6.63 1.81
CA CYS A 150 3.34 -5.79 2.89
C CYS A 150 1.90 -5.37 2.59
N GLU A 151 0.98 -5.66 3.51
CA GLU A 151 -0.40 -5.20 3.38
C GLU A 151 -0.49 -3.67 3.39
N LYS A 152 -1.54 -3.18 2.76
CA LYS A 152 -1.90 -1.77 2.67
C LYS A 152 -2.68 -1.32 3.93
N PRO A 153 -2.65 -0.03 4.29
CA PRO A 153 -1.70 1.00 3.85
C PRO A 153 -0.29 0.69 4.35
N ILE A 154 0.73 1.04 3.59
CA ILE A 154 2.10 0.66 3.97
C ILE A 154 2.60 1.32 5.25
N GLY A 155 2.05 2.49 5.62
CA GLY A 155 2.43 3.22 6.83
C GLY A 155 1.27 4.02 7.39
N ASN A 156 1.32 4.28 8.69
CA ASN A 156 0.35 5.09 9.42
C ASN A 156 0.73 6.59 9.47
N SER A 157 1.82 6.97 8.79
CA SER A 157 2.23 8.36 8.59
C SER A 157 3.01 8.54 7.28
N ILE A 158 3.13 9.79 6.80
CA ILE A 158 3.91 10.12 5.60
C ILE A 158 5.41 9.81 5.83
N GLY A 159 5.92 10.08 7.04
CA GLY A 159 7.30 9.79 7.41
C GLY A 159 7.63 8.30 7.37
N GLU A 160 6.71 7.44 7.83
CA GLU A 160 6.85 5.99 7.71
C GLU A 160 6.91 5.54 6.26
N CYS A 161 6.03 6.05 5.41
CA CYS A 161 6.06 5.73 3.97
C CYS A 161 7.41 6.06 3.34
N ARG A 162 8.01 7.20 3.68
CA ARG A 162 9.36 7.61 3.21
C ARG A 162 10.45 6.68 3.70
N ALA A 163 10.43 6.32 4.99
CA ALA A 163 11.42 5.41 5.56
C ALA A 163 11.35 4.01 4.92
N MET A 164 10.14 3.52 4.60
CA MET A 164 9.96 2.26 3.91
C MET A 164 10.50 2.28 2.48
N VAL A 165 10.29 3.38 1.74
CA VAL A 165 10.88 3.57 0.40
C VAL A 165 12.41 3.58 0.49
N ALA A 166 12.98 4.38 1.40
CA ALA A 166 14.42 4.45 1.60
C ALA A 166 15.02 3.07 1.96
N ALA A 167 14.33 2.29 2.80
CA ALA A 167 14.76 0.94 3.15
C ALA A 167 14.82 0.01 1.94
N GLN A 168 13.77 -0.01 1.11
CA GLN A 168 13.75 -0.85 -0.09
C GLN A 168 14.84 -0.43 -1.08
N GLU A 169 15.06 0.87 -1.28
CA GLU A 169 16.11 1.38 -2.16
C GLU A 169 17.52 1.03 -1.64
N HIS A 170 17.72 1.06 -0.32
CA HIS A 170 19.00 0.72 0.31
C HIS A 170 19.29 -0.79 0.26
N TYR A 171 18.31 -1.65 0.56
CA TYR A 171 18.51 -3.10 0.64
C TYR A 171 18.27 -3.82 -0.67
N GLY A 172 17.55 -3.23 -1.63
CA GLY A 172 17.32 -3.75 -2.97
C GLY A 172 16.47 -5.03 -3.05
N ASN A 173 15.77 -5.38 -1.97
CA ASN A 173 14.91 -6.57 -1.95
C ASN A 173 13.60 -6.33 -2.71
N VAL A 174 12.94 -7.41 -3.12
CA VAL A 174 11.61 -7.33 -3.74
C VAL A 174 10.59 -6.99 -2.66
N VAL A 175 9.89 -5.87 -2.82
CA VAL A 175 8.79 -5.44 -1.94
C VAL A 175 7.54 -5.19 -2.77
N GLN A 176 6.47 -5.93 -2.49
CA GLN A 176 5.15 -5.73 -3.09
C GLN A 176 4.15 -5.28 -2.04
N VAL A 177 3.34 -4.29 -2.38
CA VAL A 177 2.32 -3.75 -1.49
C VAL A 177 0.94 -4.31 -1.86
N GLY A 178 0.10 -4.60 -0.86
CA GLY A 178 -1.18 -5.30 -0.98
C GLY A 178 -2.31 -4.61 -1.76
N GLN A 179 -2.01 -3.69 -2.69
CA GLN A 179 -3.00 -3.14 -3.64
C GLN A 179 -3.28 -4.13 -4.78
N TRP A 180 -3.83 -5.28 -4.46
CA TRP A 180 -4.02 -6.40 -5.37
C TRP A 180 -4.90 -6.10 -6.61
N GLN A 181 -5.76 -5.06 -6.57
CA GLN A 181 -6.52 -4.62 -7.74
C GLN A 181 -5.60 -4.27 -8.93
N ARG A 182 -4.34 -3.84 -8.67
CA ARG A 182 -3.35 -3.55 -9.73
C ARG A 182 -3.04 -4.76 -10.62
N SER A 183 -3.25 -5.98 -10.11
CA SER A 183 -3.05 -7.22 -10.86
C SER A 183 -4.34 -7.73 -11.52
N GLN A 184 -5.48 -7.06 -11.31
CA GLN A 184 -6.76 -7.51 -11.81
C GLN A 184 -7.05 -6.95 -13.21
N LYS A 185 -7.37 -7.86 -14.14
CA LYS A 185 -7.46 -7.52 -15.57
C LYS A 185 -8.43 -6.39 -15.88
N HIS A 186 -9.66 -6.42 -15.35
CA HIS A 186 -10.65 -5.39 -15.69
C HIS A 186 -10.26 -3.99 -15.20
N PHE A 187 -9.48 -3.89 -14.11
CA PHE A 187 -8.92 -2.63 -13.67
C PHE A 187 -7.86 -2.13 -14.65
N GLN A 188 -6.96 -3.01 -15.13
CA GLN A 188 -5.94 -2.66 -16.13
C GLN A 188 -6.59 -2.28 -17.48
N ASP A 189 -7.65 -2.99 -17.88
CA ASP A 189 -8.41 -2.67 -19.09
C ASP A 189 -9.08 -1.29 -19.01
N ALA A 190 -9.63 -0.92 -17.83
CA ALA A 190 -10.21 0.40 -17.61
C ALA A 190 -9.14 1.52 -17.72
N LEU A 191 -7.94 1.32 -17.13
CA LEU A 191 -6.83 2.29 -17.29
C LEU A 191 -6.39 2.42 -18.74
N SER A 192 -6.28 1.30 -19.46
CA SER A 192 -5.93 1.29 -20.88
C SER A 192 -6.97 2.06 -21.71
N TYR A 193 -8.25 1.92 -21.36
CA TYR A 193 -9.34 2.64 -22.00
C TYR A 193 -9.29 4.16 -21.72
N ILE A 194 -9.01 4.56 -20.46
CA ILE A 194 -8.80 5.97 -20.09
C ILE A 194 -7.65 6.57 -20.90
N ALA A 195 -6.53 5.83 -21.03
CA ALA A 195 -5.32 6.27 -21.74
C ALA A 195 -5.57 6.55 -23.25
N THR A 196 -6.63 6.00 -23.86
CA THR A 196 -7.00 6.34 -25.25
C THR A 196 -7.44 7.79 -25.43
N GLY A 197 -7.75 8.50 -24.33
CA GLY A 197 -8.25 9.88 -24.37
C GLY A 197 -9.70 10.02 -24.85
N VAL A 198 -10.40 8.93 -25.11
CA VAL A 198 -11.77 8.93 -25.68
C VAL A 198 -12.80 9.63 -24.79
N LEU A 199 -12.56 9.66 -23.46
CA LEU A 199 -13.42 10.39 -22.51
C LEU A 199 -13.34 11.92 -22.69
N GLY A 200 -12.38 12.42 -23.48
CA GLY A 200 -12.04 13.84 -23.55
C GLY A 200 -11.28 14.31 -22.30
N PRO A 201 -11.05 15.61 -22.12
CA PRO A 201 -10.43 16.15 -20.91
C PRO A 201 -11.20 15.75 -19.65
N ILE A 202 -10.56 14.98 -18.77
CA ILE A 202 -11.11 14.59 -17.45
C ILE A 202 -10.90 15.78 -16.51
N ARG A 203 -11.97 16.30 -15.93
CA ARG A 203 -11.97 17.49 -15.07
C ARG A 203 -12.17 17.18 -13.60
N THR A 204 -12.85 16.09 -13.32
CA THR A 204 -13.12 15.64 -11.97
C THR A 204 -12.98 14.12 -11.91
N VAL A 205 -12.31 13.63 -10.87
CA VAL A 205 -12.35 12.22 -10.50
C VAL A 205 -13.09 12.09 -9.17
N LYS A 206 -14.23 11.40 -9.16
CA LYS A 206 -14.99 11.15 -7.95
C LYS A 206 -14.68 9.75 -7.45
N VAL A 207 -14.26 9.65 -6.20
CA VAL A 207 -13.99 8.40 -5.50
C VAL A 207 -14.93 8.31 -4.32
N TRP A 208 -15.65 7.21 -4.17
CA TRP A 208 -16.56 7.05 -3.03
C TRP A 208 -16.44 5.65 -2.43
N CYS A 209 -16.72 5.58 -1.13
CA CYS A 209 -16.69 4.34 -0.36
C CYS A 209 -17.76 4.37 0.73
N TYR A 210 -18.91 3.81 0.45
CA TYR A 210 -20.00 3.63 1.39
C TYR A 210 -20.03 2.18 1.85
N GLN A 211 -19.81 1.95 3.16
CA GLN A 211 -19.63 0.60 3.70
C GLN A 211 -20.76 0.27 4.69
N GLY A 212 -21.88 -0.21 4.15
CA GLY A 212 -23.08 -0.54 4.92
C GLY A 212 -22.86 -1.59 6.01
N TRP A 213 -21.92 -2.49 5.80
CA TRP A 213 -21.57 -3.56 6.74
C TRP A 213 -20.56 -3.13 7.81
N MET A 214 -19.79 -2.04 7.59
CA MET A 214 -18.82 -1.53 8.55
C MET A 214 -19.51 -0.62 9.57
N ARG A 215 -19.27 -0.91 10.84
CA ARG A 215 -19.74 -0.11 11.96
C ARG A 215 -18.65 0.00 13.03
N PRO A 216 -18.55 1.12 13.73
CA PRO A 216 -17.68 1.24 14.89
C PRO A 216 -18.12 0.31 16.03
N ALA A 217 -17.20 0.03 16.95
CA ALA A 217 -17.50 -0.74 18.13
C ALA A 217 -18.22 0.11 19.18
N SER A 218 -19.07 -0.54 19.99
CA SER A 218 -19.65 0.08 21.19
C SER A 218 -18.54 0.48 22.18
N ILE A 219 -18.76 1.54 22.95
CA ILE A 219 -17.90 1.91 24.06
C ILE A 219 -18.05 0.86 25.16
N VAL A 220 -16.92 0.25 25.54
CA VAL A 220 -16.85 -0.70 26.66
C VAL A 220 -15.79 -0.27 27.67
N ALA A 221 -15.91 -0.75 28.90
CA ALA A 221 -14.90 -0.51 29.92
C ALA A 221 -13.57 -1.21 29.56
N ASN A 222 -12.45 -0.66 30.04
CA ASN A 222 -11.18 -1.34 29.99
C ASN A 222 -11.22 -2.64 30.77
N SER A 223 -10.52 -3.66 30.30
CA SER A 223 -10.45 -4.97 30.93
C SER A 223 -9.05 -5.56 30.80
N SER A 224 -8.83 -6.75 31.34
CA SER A 224 -7.64 -7.54 31.01
C SER A 224 -7.71 -8.01 29.54
N PRO A 225 -6.56 -8.14 28.85
CA PRO A 225 -6.52 -8.77 27.54
C PRO A 225 -7.08 -10.20 27.58
N PRO A 226 -7.61 -10.72 26.49
CA PRO A 226 -7.98 -12.13 26.39
C PRO A 226 -6.79 -13.04 26.70
N LYS A 227 -7.07 -14.21 27.32
CA LYS A 227 -6.02 -15.18 27.60
C LYS A 227 -5.29 -15.59 26.32
N GLY A 228 -3.97 -15.58 26.35
CA GLY A 228 -3.13 -15.93 25.21
C GLY A 228 -2.77 -14.75 24.29
N VAL A 229 -3.22 -13.55 24.60
CA VAL A 229 -2.87 -12.34 23.84
C VAL A 229 -1.75 -11.58 24.55
N ASP A 230 -0.61 -11.39 23.87
CA ASP A 230 0.41 -10.43 24.28
C ASP A 230 0.03 -9.04 23.78
N TYR A 231 -0.74 -8.32 24.62
CA TYR A 231 -1.25 -7.01 24.27
C TYR A 231 -0.16 -5.92 24.21
N ASN A 232 0.91 -6.07 24.99
CA ASN A 232 2.03 -5.12 24.91
C ASN A 232 2.74 -5.21 23.55
N SER A 233 2.96 -6.41 23.06
CA SER A 233 3.48 -6.64 21.72
C SER A 233 2.48 -6.27 20.62
N TRP A 234 1.18 -6.35 20.89
CA TRP A 234 0.17 -5.82 19.95
C TRP A 234 0.24 -4.29 19.84
N LEU A 235 0.37 -3.57 20.97
CA LEU A 235 0.54 -2.11 20.98
C LEU A 235 1.84 -1.69 20.29
N GLY A 236 2.95 -2.37 20.58
CA GLY A 236 4.24 -2.08 19.96
C GLY A 236 4.64 -0.61 19.99
N PRO A 237 4.81 0.04 18.82
CA PRO A 237 5.21 1.45 18.73
C PRO A 237 4.09 2.44 19.08
N ALA A 238 2.84 1.99 19.20
CA ALA A 238 1.73 2.86 19.59
C ALA A 238 1.77 3.23 21.09
N PRO A 239 1.07 4.28 21.53
CA PRO A 239 1.03 4.68 22.95
C PRO A 239 0.53 3.54 23.84
N LEU A 240 1.14 3.43 25.03
CA LEU A 240 0.71 2.46 26.04
C LEU A 240 -0.70 2.84 26.56
N LYS A 241 -1.67 2.00 26.29
CA LYS A 241 -3.07 2.16 26.72
C LYS A 241 -3.58 0.86 27.34
N PRO A 242 -4.45 0.90 28.37
CA PRO A 242 -5.11 -0.30 28.89
C PRO A 242 -5.86 -1.04 27.78
N PHE A 243 -5.98 -2.36 27.92
CA PHE A 243 -6.73 -3.14 26.94
C PHE A 243 -8.20 -2.71 26.91
N ASN A 244 -8.72 -2.57 25.69
CA ASN A 244 -10.12 -2.26 25.43
C ASN A 244 -10.58 -2.96 24.14
N ALA A 245 -11.64 -3.77 24.24
CA ALA A 245 -12.14 -4.57 23.13
C ALA A 245 -12.67 -3.71 21.97
N SER A 246 -13.07 -2.45 22.22
CA SER A 246 -13.55 -1.54 21.17
C SER A 246 -12.50 -1.17 20.13
N ARG A 247 -11.19 -1.38 20.40
CA ARG A 247 -10.09 -1.03 19.50
C ARG A 247 -9.19 -2.21 19.13
N PHE A 248 -9.58 -3.42 19.55
CA PHE A 248 -8.76 -4.62 19.34
C PHE A 248 -9.20 -5.40 18.11
N HIS A 249 -8.29 -6.19 17.52
CA HIS A 249 -8.47 -6.94 16.28
C HIS A 249 -9.04 -6.04 15.16
N PHE A 250 -10.21 -6.38 14.60
CA PHE A 250 -10.79 -5.66 13.45
C PHE A 250 -10.95 -4.16 13.69
N HIS A 251 -11.26 -3.73 14.92
CA HIS A 251 -11.64 -2.37 15.25
C HIS A 251 -10.47 -1.39 15.34
N PHE A 252 -9.21 -1.84 15.26
CA PHE A 252 -8.04 -0.95 15.27
C PHE A 252 -8.14 0.16 14.20
N ARG A 253 -8.81 -0.11 13.12
CA ARG A 253 -9.02 0.78 11.97
C ARG A 253 -9.58 2.15 12.32
N TRP A 254 -10.33 2.23 13.41
CA TRP A 254 -11.08 3.41 13.81
C TRP A 254 -10.35 4.28 14.84
N PHE A 255 -9.08 4.00 15.11
CA PHE A 255 -8.29 4.70 16.12
C PHE A 255 -6.98 5.22 15.51
N TRP A 256 -6.73 6.53 15.70
CA TRP A 256 -5.58 7.23 15.11
C TRP A 256 -4.22 6.66 15.52
N ASP A 257 -4.12 6.07 16.71
CA ASP A 257 -2.88 5.43 17.16
C ASP A 257 -2.49 4.23 16.30
N TYR A 258 -3.44 3.61 15.60
CA TYR A 258 -3.21 2.34 14.91
C TYR A 258 -3.47 2.41 13.40
N ALA A 259 -4.36 3.28 12.94
CA ALA A 259 -4.79 3.39 11.55
C ALA A 259 -5.44 4.74 11.24
N GLY A 260 -6.00 4.90 10.03
CA GLY A 260 -6.60 6.16 9.57
C GLY A 260 -8.04 6.05 9.04
N GLY A 261 -8.86 5.14 9.58
CA GLY A 261 -10.27 4.98 9.20
C GLY A 261 -10.48 4.51 7.76
N LEU A 262 -11.66 4.78 7.21
CA LEU A 262 -11.99 4.42 5.81
C LEU A 262 -11.04 5.06 4.79
N MET A 263 -10.50 6.24 5.08
CA MET A 263 -9.58 6.94 4.19
C MET A 263 -8.31 6.12 3.90
N THR A 264 -7.75 5.43 4.88
CA THR A 264 -6.55 4.61 4.69
C THR A 264 -6.87 3.14 4.48
N ASP A 265 -8.00 2.62 4.99
CA ASP A 265 -8.38 1.23 4.77
C ASP A 265 -8.90 0.99 3.34
N TRP A 266 -9.97 1.65 2.94
CA TRP A 266 -10.55 1.56 1.59
C TRP A 266 -9.98 2.60 0.63
N GLY A 267 -9.67 3.80 1.15
CA GLY A 267 -9.20 4.91 0.32
C GLY A 267 -7.97 4.54 -0.48
N VAL A 268 -6.98 3.87 0.11
CA VAL A 268 -5.76 3.47 -0.61
C VAL A 268 -6.03 2.48 -1.75
N HIS A 269 -7.13 1.72 -1.73
CA HIS A 269 -7.52 0.89 -2.87
C HIS A 269 -8.12 1.70 -4.03
N LEU A 270 -8.92 2.72 -3.72
CA LEU A 270 -9.69 3.46 -4.71
C LEU A 270 -8.93 4.69 -5.21
N LEU A 271 -8.27 5.44 -4.30
CA LEU A 271 -7.39 6.55 -4.66
C LEU A 271 -6.25 6.08 -5.56
N ASP A 272 -5.74 4.86 -5.35
CA ASP A 272 -4.69 4.26 -6.17
C ASP A 272 -5.03 4.29 -7.66
N TYR A 273 -6.22 3.80 -8.03
CA TYR A 273 -6.66 3.78 -9.41
C TYR A 273 -7.06 5.16 -9.95
N ALA A 274 -7.57 6.02 -9.08
CA ALA A 274 -7.83 7.41 -9.45
C ALA A 274 -6.53 8.13 -9.85
N LEU A 275 -5.47 7.98 -9.03
CA LEU A 275 -4.15 8.56 -9.29
C LEU A 275 -3.48 7.93 -10.52
N LEU A 276 -3.56 6.61 -10.68
CA LEU A 276 -3.03 5.91 -11.85
C LEU A 276 -3.70 6.34 -13.14
N GLY A 277 -5.02 6.39 -13.18
CA GLY A 277 -5.78 6.78 -14.37
C GLY A 277 -5.50 8.21 -14.82
N MET A 278 -5.16 9.08 -13.88
CA MET A 278 -4.79 10.46 -14.14
C MET A 278 -3.28 10.69 -14.27
N GLN A 279 -2.46 9.66 -14.04
CA GLN A 279 -0.99 9.78 -13.95
C GLN A 279 -0.59 10.93 -13.02
N ALA A 280 -1.28 11.02 -11.87
CA ALA A 280 -1.22 12.16 -10.98
C ALA A 280 0.03 12.12 -10.08
N SER A 281 0.65 13.27 -9.87
CA SER A 281 1.60 13.53 -8.78
C SER A 281 0.86 13.72 -7.44
N LEU A 282 1.52 14.33 -6.45
CA LEU A 282 0.84 14.74 -5.22
C LEU A 282 -0.02 16.00 -5.47
N PRO A 283 -1.15 16.18 -4.73
CA PRO A 283 -2.02 17.34 -4.89
C PRO A 283 -1.35 18.64 -4.41
N LYS A 284 -1.75 19.78 -4.99
CA LYS A 284 -1.28 21.11 -4.56
C LYS A 284 -1.92 21.55 -3.25
N SER A 285 -3.19 21.23 -3.07
CA SER A 285 -3.93 21.58 -1.86
C SER A 285 -4.98 20.53 -1.54
N ILE A 286 -5.33 20.43 -0.26
CA ILE A 286 -6.26 19.45 0.27
C ILE A 286 -7.18 20.12 1.28
N VAL A 287 -8.48 19.79 1.25
CA VAL A 287 -9.44 20.14 2.30
C VAL A 287 -10.33 18.96 2.61
N GLY A 288 -10.36 18.56 3.89
CA GLY A 288 -11.19 17.47 4.40
C GLY A 288 -12.22 17.98 5.41
N LEU A 289 -13.49 17.60 5.22
CA LEU A 289 -14.59 17.91 6.11
C LEU A 289 -15.37 16.63 6.44
N GLY A 290 -15.70 16.44 7.69
CA GLY A 290 -16.38 15.23 8.14
C GLY A 290 -16.70 15.25 9.61
N GLY A 291 -17.09 14.11 10.15
CA GLY A 291 -17.41 13.97 11.56
C GLY A 291 -17.99 12.61 11.91
N LYS A 292 -18.38 12.48 13.16
CA LYS A 292 -19.15 11.34 13.70
C LYS A 292 -20.63 11.69 13.66
N PHE A 293 -21.23 11.65 12.46
CA PHE A 293 -22.60 12.10 12.23
C PHE A 293 -23.64 11.00 12.47
N ALA A 294 -23.29 9.77 12.06
CA ALA A 294 -24.18 8.62 12.23
C ALA A 294 -23.98 7.91 13.57
N TYR A 295 -22.75 7.90 14.09
CA TYR A 295 -22.38 7.14 15.28
C TYR A 295 -21.68 8.01 16.36
N PRO A 296 -22.27 9.14 16.81
CA PRO A 296 -21.60 10.08 17.71
C PRO A 296 -21.25 9.48 19.08
N ASN A 297 -21.94 8.42 19.49
CA ASN A 297 -21.80 7.77 20.79
C ASN A 297 -21.09 6.41 20.73
N LEU A 298 -20.42 6.09 19.64
CA LEU A 298 -19.58 4.87 19.52
C LEU A 298 -18.10 5.17 19.74
N ALA A 299 -17.27 4.13 19.83
CA ALA A 299 -15.92 4.22 20.35
C ALA A 299 -14.88 4.81 19.38
N GLU A 300 -15.19 4.89 18.09
CA GLU A 300 -14.23 5.34 17.08
C GLU A 300 -13.73 6.78 17.31
N GLU A 301 -12.49 7.03 16.88
CA GLU A 301 -11.85 8.35 16.83
C GLU A 301 -11.89 8.94 15.42
N THR A 302 -11.85 8.07 14.39
CA THR A 302 -11.94 8.49 12.98
C THR A 302 -13.37 8.88 12.61
N PRO A 303 -13.58 9.76 11.63
CA PRO A 303 -14.92 10.14 11.21
C PRO A 303 -15.67 8.97 10.58
N ASP A 304 -16.97 8.84 10.89
CA ASP A 304 -17.85 7.90 10.18
C ASP A 304 -18.28 8.40 8.80
N THR A 305 -18.15 9.71 8.58
CA THR A 305 -18.47 10.41 7.33
C THR A 305 -17.38 11.42 7.04
N LEU A 306 -16.73 11.31 5.85
CA LEU A 306 -15.63 12.19 5.44
C LEU A 306 -15.69 12.48 3.96
N THR A 307 -15.71 13.78 3.61
CA THR A 307 -15.52 14.25 2.24
C THR A 307 -14.21 15.03 2.15
N THR A 308 -13.34 14.70 1.19
CA THR A 308 -12.06 15.39 0.97
C THR A 308 -11.93 15.80 -0.47
N LEU A 309 -11.53 17.05 -0.70
CA LEU A 309 -11.22 17.60 -2.01
C LEU A 309 -9.72 17.78 -2.15
N TYR A 310 -9.16 17.24 -3.23
CA TYR A 310 -7.76 17.36 -3.62
C TYR A 310 -7.66 18.16 -4.92
N GLU A 311 -6.84 19.21 -4.92
CA GLU A 311 -6.57 20.06 -6.08
C GLU A 311 -5.31 19.59 -6.79
N PHE A 312 -5.43 19.20 -8.06
CA PHE A 312 -4.33 18.89 -8.98
C PHE A 312 -4.26 19.94 -10.09
N ASP A 313 -3.21 19.90 -10.92
CA ASP A 313 -3.02 20.89 -11.98
C ASP A 313 -4.15 20.92 -13.02
N LYS A 314 -4.72 19.77 -13.35
CA LYS A 314 -5.65 19.64 -14.47
C LYS A 314 -7.02 19.10 -14.07
N PHE A 315 -7.21 18.69 -12.84
CA PHE A 315 -8.45 18.10 -12.34
C PHE A 315 -8.57 18.24 -10.82
N ASN A 316 -9.78 18.08 -10.32
CA ASN A 316 -10.04 17.91 -8.90
C ASN A 316 -10.38 16.44 -8.63
N LEU A 317 -9.89 15.90 -7.51
CA LEU A 317 -10.31 14.60 -7.00
C LEU A 317 -11.16 14.81 -5.74
N VAL A 318 -12.30 14.13 -5.70
CA VAL A 318 -13.19 14.11 -4.53
C VAL A 318 -13.16 12.71 -3.94
N TRP A 319 -12.80 12.59 -2.67
CA TRP A 319 -13.06 11.41 -1.84
C TRP A 319 -14.31 11.63 -1.02
N ASP A 320 -15.20 10.64 -1.00
CA ASP A 320 -16.45 10.69 -0.25
C ASP A 320 -16.71 9.33 0.41
N SER A 321 -16.78 9.29 1.74
CA SER A 321 -16.94 8.04 2.47
C SER A 321 -17.96 8.13 3.60
N ALA A 322 -18.68 7.03 3.81
CA ALA A 322 -19.58 6.88 4.95
C ALA A 322 -19.68 5.42 5.41
N MET A 323 -19.79 5.22 6.71
CA MET A 323 -20.10 3.93 7.32
C MET A 323 -21.62 3.75 7.47
N GLY A 324 -22.10 2.51 7.43
CA GLY A 324 -23.49 2.15 7.72
C GLY A 324 -24.49 2.45 6.60
N ILE A 325 -24.05 2.92 5.45
CA ILE A 325 -24.85 3.08 4.23
C ILE A 325 -24.15 2.46 3.03
N ASP A 326 -24.89 2.03 2.01
CA ASP A 326 -24.37 1.30 0.84
C ASP A 326 -24.89 1.82 -0.51
N ASN A 327 -25.79 2.80 -0.50
CA ASN A 327 -26.34 3.37 -1.73
C ASN A 327 -25.57 4.63 -2.15
N GLY A 328 -24.43 4.41 -2.82
CA GLY A 328 -23.52 5.46 -3.26
C GLY A 328 -23.76 5.95 -4.69
N SER A 329 -22.77 6.65 -5.23
CA SER A 329 -22.85 7.23 -6.58
C SER A 329 -23.01 6.14 -7.64
N TYR A 330 -23.82 6.42 -8.66
CA TYR A 330 -24.11 5.51 -9.77
C TYR A 330 -24.72 4.17 -9.32
N GLY A 331 -25.43 4.15 -8.18
CA GLY A 331 -26.03 2.94 -7.62
C GLY A 331 -25.02 1.90 -7.13
N ARG A 332 -23.81 2.32 -6.76
CA ARG A 332 -22.72 1.45 -6.28
C ARG A 332 -22.27 1.90 -4.90
N ASP A 333 -22.03 0.96 -4.03
CA ASP A 333 -21.53 1.20 -2.67
C ASP A 333 -20.12 1.83 -2.65
N HIS A 334 -19.29 1.50 -3.62
CA HIS A 334 -17.96 2.08 -3.80
C HIS A 334 -17.60 2.18 -5.28
N GLY A 335 -16.67 3.08 -5.60
CA GLY A 335 -16.17 3.19 -6.96
C GLY A 335 -15.35 4.44 -7.23
N ILE A 336 -14.96 4.55 -8.49
CA ILE A 336 -14.22 5.66 -9.07
C ILE A 336 -14.93 6.08 -10.34
N ALA A 337 -15.22 7.38 -10.51
CA ALA A 337 -15.77 7.92 -11.73
C ALA A 337 -14.78 8.95 -12.32
N PHE A 338 -14.30 8.70 -13.52
CA PHE A 338 -13.48 9.61 -14.32
C PHE A 338 -14.41 10.42 -15.22
N ILE A 339 -14.68 11.66 -14.85
CA ILE A 339 -15.69 12.53 -15.49
C ILE A 339 -15.02 13.42 -16.54
N GLY A 340 -15.17 13.04 -17.79
CA GLY A 340 -14.62 13.73 -18.94
C GLY A 340 -15.67 14.53 -19.72
N ASN A 341 -15.23 15.27 -20.76
CA ASN A 341 -16.13 16.08 -21.59
C ASN A 341 -17.04 15.23 -22.49
N ASN A 342 -16.61 14.04 -22.87
CA ASN A 342 -17.36 13.18 -23.79
C ASN A 342 -18.16 12.09 -23.07
N ALA A 343 -17.62 11.58 -21.96
CA ALA A 343 -18.20 10.47 -21.23
C ALA A 343 -17.62 10.37 -19.81
N THR A 344 -18.30 9.63 -18.95
CA THR A 344 -17.83 9.24 -17.62
C THR A 344 -17.56 7.75 -17.58
N LEU A 345 -16.32 7.36 -17.24
CA LEU A 345 -15.98 5.96 -16.95
C LEU A 345 -16.14 5.70 -15.46
N ILE A 346 -16.91 4.66 -15.12
CA ILE A 346 -17.17 4.23 -13.74
C ILE A 346 -16.50 2.87 -13.53
N LEU A 347 -15.71 2.75 -12.48
CA LEU A 347 -14.91 1.55 -12.16
C LEU A 347 -15.09 1.15 -10.70
N ASN A 348 -15.30 -0.13 -10.44
CA ASN A 348 -15.21 -0.74 -9.11
C ASN A 348 -14.85 -2.23 -9.18
N ARG A 349 -14.88 -2.95 -8.05
CA ARG A 349 -14.59 -4.39 -8.01
C ARG A 349 -15.56 -5.25 -8.83
N GLY A 350 -16.77 -4.75 -9.11
CA GLY A 350 -17.78 -5.42 -9.94
C GLY A 350 -17.61 -5.22 -11.44
N GLY A 351 -16.67 -4.38 -11.86
CA GLY A 351 -16.40 -4.07 -13.26
C GLY A 351 -16.38 -2.58 -13.59
N TRP A 352 -16.30 -2.27 -14.87
CA TRP A 352 -16.33 -0.89 -15.36
C TRP A 352 -17.28 -0.71 -16.55
N GLU A 353 -17.79 0.50 -16.70
CA GLU A 353 -18.66 0.92 -17.79
C GLU A 353 -18.40 2.36 -18.17
N VAL A 354 -18.90 2.79 -19.31
CA VAL A 354 -18.82 4.18 -19.78
C VAL A 354 -20.20 4.70 -20.10
N ILE A 355 -20.57 5.82 -19.48
CA ILE A 355 -21.81 6.55 -19.70
C ILE A 355 -21.48 7.79 -20.52
N GLU A 356 -22.18 7.97 -21.66
CA GLU A 356 -21.96 9.13 -22.54
C GLU A 356 -22.50 10.43 -21.94
N GLU A 357 -21.86 11.55 -22.27
CA GLU A 357 -22.43 12.87 -22.06
C GLU A 357 -23.44 13.20 -23.16
N SER A 358 -24.67 13.54 -22.78
CA SER A 358 -25.79 13.74 -23.72
C SER A 358 -25.52 14.83 -24.71
N ILE A 359 -24.80 15.91 -24.33
CA ILE A 359 -24.47 17.05 -25.17
C ILE A 359 -23.19 16.85 -26.00
N SER A 360 -22.40 15.81 -25.74
CA SER A 360 -21.18 15.59 -26.51
C SER A 360 -21.48 15.22 -27.95
N LYS A 361 -20.72 15.81 -28.87
CA LYS A 361 -20.72 15.38 -30.28
C LYS A 361 -20.01 14.07 -30.50
N ASN A 362 -19.07 13.74 -29.63
CA ASN A 362 -18.32 12.47 -29.62
C ASN A 362 -19.03 11.48 -28.69
N LYS A 363 -19.98 10.73 -29.23
CA LYS A 363 -20.74 9.75 -28.46
C LYS A 363 -19.87 8.55 -28.12
N VAL A 364 -19.69 8.32 -26.84
CA VAL A 364 -18.88 7.22 -26.30
C VAL A 364 -19.64 6.54 -25.16
N ALA A 365 -20.06 5.31 -25.39
CA ALA A 365 -20.66 4.49 -24.35
C ALA A 365 -20.06 3.09 -24.39
N LYS A 366 -20.01 2.43 -23.25
CA LYS A 366 -19.58 1.03 -23.14
C LYS A 366 -20.38 0.35 -22.03
N PRO A 367 -21.04 -0.78 -22.33
CA PRO A 367 -21.76 -1.54 -21.33
C PRO A 367 -20.78 -2.11 -20.29
N LEU A 368 -21.31 -2.56 -19.17
CA LEU A 368 -20.54 -3.11 -18.05
C LEU A 368 -19.62 -4.27 -18.50
N VAL A 369 -18.33 -4.06 -18.31
CA VAL A 369 -17.28 -5.08 -18.45
C VAL A 369 -17.01 -5.67 -17.07
N LYS A 370 -17.40 -6.94 -16.89
CA LYS A 370 -17.24 -7.65 -15.61
C LYS A 370 -15.81 -8.16 -15.40
N PRO A 371 -15.39 -8.39 -14.15
CA PRO A 371 -14.10 -9.04 -13.84
C PRO A 371 -14.10 -10.48 -14.37
N THR A 372 -12.92 -10.94 -14.81
CA THR A 372 -12.69 -12.29 -15.36
C THR A 372 -11.69 -13.10 -14.55
N ASP A 373 -11.05 -12.51 -13.54
CA ASP A 373 -10.00 -13.10 -12.73
C ASP A 373 -10.11 -12.74 -11.24
N ASN A 374 -9.34 -13.44 -10.43
CA ASN A 374 -9.14 -13.11 -9.02
C ASN A 374 -7.84 -12.28 -8.88
N GLY A 375 -8.00 -10.99 -8.65
CA GLY A 375 -6.86 -10.07 -8.54
C GLY A 375 -5.86 -10.43 -7.45
N LEU A 376 -6.30 -10.99 -6.32
CA LEU A 376 -5.41 -11.41 -5.24
C LEU A 376 -4.49 -12.56 -5.67
N ASP A 377 -5.04 -13.57 -6.36
CA ASP A 377 -4.24 -14.68 -6.87
C ASP A 377 -3.23 -14.19 -7.93
N GLN A 378 -3.64 -13.30 -8.84
CA GLN A 378 -2.74 -12.70 -9.83
C GLN A 378 -1.64 -11.85 -9.19
N HIS A 379 -1.97 -11.16 -8.09
CA HIS A 379 -1.00 -10.34 -7.35
C HIS A 379 0.04 -11.21 -6.64
N ALA A 380 -0.39 -12.32 -6.06
CA ALA A 380 0.49 -13.31 -5.46
C ALA A 380 1.44 -13.94 -6.51
N ILE A 381 0.92 -14.31 -7.70
CA ILE A 381 1.73 -14.82 -8.82
C ILE A 381 2.80 -13.80 -9.21
N ASN A 382 2.42 -12.54 -9.38
CA ASN A 382 3.37 -11.49 -9.75
C ASN A 382 4.48 -11.29 -8.70
N PHE A 383 4.18 -11.37 -7.41
CA PHE A 383 5.19 -11.30 -6.35
C PHE A 383 6.20 -12.45 -6.46
N VAL A 384 5.72 -13.68 -6.67
CA VAL A 384 6.58 -14.86 -6.83
C VAL A 384 7.46 -14.74 -8.08
N GLU A 385 6.92 -14.25 -9.20
CA GLU A 385 7.69 -14.02 -10.44
C GLU A 385 8.78 -12.95 -10.26
N ALA A 386 8.48 -11.87 -9.54
CA ALA A 386 9.43 -10.83 -9.20
C ALA A 386 10.57 -11.39 -8.34
N MET A 387 10.27 -12.21 -7.32
CA MET A 387 11.29 -12.88 -6.50
C MET A 387 12.14 -13.84 -7.31
N ARG A 388 11.55 -14.71 -8.12
CA ARG A 388 12.30 -15.67 -8.98
C ARG A 388 13.23 -14.99 -9.98
N SER A 389 12.85 -13.81 -10.45
CA SER A 389 13.71 -13.01 -11.34
C SER A 389 14.66 -12.09 -10.58
N ASN A 390 14.56 -12.03 -9.26
CA ASN A 390 15.27 -11.07 -8.39
C ASN A 390 15.21 -9.63 -8.92
N ASP A 391 14.03 -9.23 -9.37
CA ASP A 391 13.79 -7.93 -9.99
C ASP A 391 12.69 -7.16 -9.25
N PRO A 392 13.06 -6.21 -8.38
CA PRO A 392 12.08 -5.42 -7.61
C PRO A 392 11.22 -4.49 -8.47
N LEU A 393 11.57 -4.28 -9.75
CA LEU A 393 10.80 -3.45 -10.68
C LEU A 393 9.64 -4.20 -11.33
N LYS A 394 9.58 -5.53 -11.20
CA LYS A 394 8.53 -6.36 -11.80
C LYS A 394 7.25 -6.45 -10.95
N VAL A 395 7.26 -5.96 -9.73
CA VAL A 395 6.05 -5.96 -8.89
C VAL A 395 4.99 -5.02 -9.44
N ASN A 396 3.74 -5.44 -9.41
CA ASN A 396 2.61 -4.63 -9.88
C ASN A 396 2.28 -3.45 -8.96
N CYS A 397 2.67 -3.53 -7.70
CA CYS A 397 2.62 -2.43 -6.75
C CYS A 397 3.92 -2.32 -5.96
N SER A 398 4.84 -1.48 -6.43
CA SER A 398 6.09 -1.21 -5.71
C SER A 398 5.86 -0.41 -4.42
N ILE A 399 6.86 -0.40 -3.54
CA ILE A 399 6.79 0.38 -2.31
C ILE A 399 6.64 1.88 -2.60
N GLN A 400 7.24 2.41 -3.68
CA GLN A 400 7.09 3.80 -4.11
C GLN A 400 5.64 4.12 -4.49
N GLN A 401 4.98 3.19 -5.18
CA GLN A 401 3.57 3.32 -5.58
C GLN A 401 2.65 3.23 -4.35
N GLY A 402 2.90 2.29 -3.45
CA GLY A 402 2.18 2.19 -2.18
C GLY A 402 2.36 3.45 -1.31
N ALA A 403 3.59 3.99 -1.25
CA ALA A 403 3.90 5.23 -0.54
C ALA A 403 3.17 6.43 -1.13
N HIS A 404 3.11 6.54 -2.46
CA HIS A 404 2.41 7.63 -3.13
C HIS A 404 0.93 7.69 -2.75
N VAL A 405 0.23 6.58 -2.86
CA VAL A 405 -1.20 6.55 -2.53
C VAL A 405 -1.47 6.68 -1.03
N ALA A 406 -0.64 6.05 -0.18
CA ALA A 406 -0.75 6.21 1.27
C ALA A 406 -0.52 7.66 1.70
N THR A 407 0.44 8.36 1.09
CA THR A 407 0.69 9.79 1.32
C THR A 407 -0.56 10.63 0.99
N VAL A 408 -1.20 10.41 -0.17
CA VAL A 408 -2.42 11.15 -0.53
C VAL A 408 -3.56 10.87 0.45
N ALA A 409 -3.75 9.63 0.89
CA ALA A 409 -4.75 9.27 1.90
C ALA A 409 -4.45 9.96 3.25
N GLN A 410 -3.20 9.93 3.70
CA GLN A 410 -2.79 10.62 4.94
C GLN A 410 -2.97 12.14 4.84
N MET A 411 -2.69 12.77 3.70
CA MET A 411 -2.95 14.20 3.49
C MET A 411 -4.43 14.54 3.74
N GLY A 412 -5.36 13.69 3.30
CA GLY A 412 -6.79 13.87 3.55
C GLY A 412 -7.15 13.80 5.04
N ASN A 413 -6.62 12.80 5.74
CA ASN A 413 -6.80 12.66 7.19
C ASN A 413 -6.18 13.83 7.97
N ILE A 414 -4.98 14.27 7.57
CA ILE A 414 -4.29 15.40 8.20
C ILE A 414 -5.10 16.69 8.03
N SER A 415 -5.63 16.95 6.83
CA SER A 415 -6.49 18.12 6.60
C SER A 415 -7.76 18.11 7.46
N TYR A 416 -8.42 16.95 7.59
CA TYR A 416 -9.55 16.78 8.49
C TYR A 416 -9.16 17.04 9.96
N ARG A 417 -8.08 16.43 10.44
CA ARG A 417 -7.62 16.53 11.83
C ARG A 417 -7.13 17.92 12.20
N SER A 418 -6.49 18.63 11.28
CA SER A 418 -6.01 20.01 11.49
C SER A 418 -7.11 21.07 11.33
N GLY A 419 -8.27 20.69 10.77
CA GLY A 419 -9.44 21.58 10.62
C GLY A 419 -9.32 22.63 9.52
N GLY A 420 -8.42 22.46 8.54
CA GLY A 420 -8.18 23.49 7.53
C GLY A 420 -7.77 22.98 6.15
N LYS A 421 -7.76 23.91 5.17
CA LYS A 421 -7.16 23.67 3.85
C LYS A 421 -5.64 23.69 4.01
N LEU A 422 -5.00 22.63 3.53
CA LEU A 422 -3.55 22.48 3.54
C LEU A 422 -2.98 22.62 2.13
N TYR A 423 -1.73 23.09 2.05
CA TYR A 423 -0.97 23.23 0.82
C TYR A 423 0.29 22.39 0.89
N TRP A 424 0.65 21.76 -0.23
CA TRP A 424 1.82 20.91 -0.34
C TRP A 424 2.92 21.58 -1.17
N ASP A 425 4.12 21.61 -0.65
CA ASP A 425 5.33 22.03 -1.36
C ASP A 425 6.00 20.78 -1.98
N ALA A 426 5.79 20.57 -3.28
CA ALA A 426 6.34 19.42 -3.98
C ALA A 426 7.89 19.43 -4.04
N THR A 427 8.52 20.59 -3.94
CA THR A 427 10.00 20.72 -3.96
C THR A 427 10.60 20.22 -2.65
N LYS A 428 9.99 20.61 -1.54
CA LYS A 428 10.42 20.18 -0.20
C LYS A 428 9.82 18.83 0.21
N ASN A 429 8.78 18.40 -0.52
CA ASN A 429 8.01 17.20 -0.23
C ASN A 429 7.36 17.25 1.18
N GLU A 430 6.81 18.40 1.57
CA GLU A 430 6.18 18.65 2.88
C GLU A 430 5.03 19.65 2.76
N PHE A 431 4.23 19.79 3.81
CA PHE A 431 3.23 20.86 3.87
C PHE A 431 3.94 22.21 3.98
N THR A 432 3.33 23.26 3.41
CA THR A 432 3.86 24.64 3.50
C THR A 432 3.82 25.18 4.93
N ASP A 433 2.97 24.61 5.80
CA ASP A 433 2.85 24.96 7.20
C ASP A 433 3.75 24.03 8.05
N SER A 434 4.79 24.61 8.66
CA SER A 434 5.75 23.88 9.50
C SER A 434 5.14 23.28 10.77
N LYS A 435 4.05 23.86 11.30
CA LYS A 435 3.34 23.30 12.44
C LYS A 435 2.66 21.97 12.07
N ILE A 436 2.03 21.92 10.90
CA ILE A 436 1.44 20.69 10.38
C ILE A 436 2.52 19.63 10.17
N ASN A 437 3.68 20.00 9.63
CA ASN A 437 4.80 19.07 9.45
C ASN A 437 5.28 18.50 10.80
N SER A 438 5.45 19.34 11.81
CA SER A 438 5.92 18.88 13.13
C SER A 438 4.93 17.99 13.87
N GLU A 439 3.62 18.16 13.60
CA GLU A 439 2.56 17.45 14.31
C GLU A 439 2.13 16.15 13.61
N TYR A 440 2.16 16.11 12.26
CA TYR A 440 1.49 15.05 11.50
C TYR A 440 2.36 14.30 10.49
N LEU A 441 3.54 14.82 10.10
CA LEU A 441 4.34 14.12 9.08
C LEU A 441 4.85 12.76 9.54
N THR A 442 5.19 12.63 10.81
CA THR A 442 5.76 11.39 11.37
C THR A 442 5.10 11.07 12.70
N ASN A 443 4.71 9.83 12.90
CA ASN A 443 4.21 9.37 14.18
C ASN A 443 5.31 9.31 15.24
N ASN A 444 4.96 9.64 16.47
CA ASN A 444 5.81 9.38 17.62
C ASN A 444 5.80 7.89 17.96
N TYR A 445 6.97 7.29 18.08
CA TYR A 445 7.13 5.90 18.49
C TYR A 445 7.30 5.82 20.01
N HIS A 446 6.68 4.83 20.60
CA HIS A 446 6.63 4.62 22.05
C HIS A 446 7.27 3.27 22.45
N ASN A 447 7.29 2.99 23.75
CA ASN A 447 7.66 1.67 24.31
C ASN A 447 9.06 1.19 23.90
N GLY A 448 10.00 2.11 23.69
CA GLY A 448 11.37 1.80 23.26
C GLY A 448 11.55 1.47 21.78
N TYR A 449 10.49 1.63 20.98
CA TYR A 449 10.58 1.54 19.52
C TYR A 449 11.01 2.87 18.92
N SER A 450 11.66 2.81 17.79
CA SER A 450 12.01 3.97 16.95
C SER A 450 11.98 3.57 15.48
N LEU A 451 11.64 4.51 14.62
CA LEU A 451 11.74 4.31 13.18
C LEU A 451 13.22 4.21 12.81
N PRO A 452 13.68 3.11 12.17
CA PRO A 452 15.08 2.99 11.80
C PRO A 452 15.51 4.10 10.84
N LEU A 453 16.68 4.67 11.07
CA LEU A 453 17.35 5.54 10.13
C LEU A 453 18.05 4.68 9.07
N ILE A 454 17.87 5.00 7.79
CA ILE A 454 18.42 4.28 6.64
C ILE A 454 19.49 5.15 5.98
#